data_87b49e3d0fbe2efb26c1976603ea7f72
#
_entry.id   87b49e3d0fbe2efb26c1976603ea7f72
#
_cell.length_a   1.000
_cell.length_b   1.000
_cell.length_c   1.000
_cell.angle_alpha   90.00
_cell.angle_beta   90.00
_cell.angle_gamma   90.00
#
_symmetry.space_group_name_H-M   'P 1'
#
loop_
_entity.id
_entity.type
_entity.pdbx_description
1 polymer ?
#
loop_
_entity_poly.entity_id
_entity_poly.type
_entity_poly.pdbx_seq_one_letter_code
_entity_poly.pdbx_strand_id
1 'polypeptide(L)'
;MSSLREVPGKMFQLAENRQEAGRELRDCVVETLQELMKDDDKITALEADLGGASGFTKIKKTNPERFIQCGIAEANMMGVAAGLSLTGFKPFTHTFAPFATRRVFDQLFLSGAY
;
A
#
# COMPACT_ATOMS: atom_id res chain seq x y z
N MET A 1 2.17 -7.36 35.86
CA MET A 1 1.08 -7.12 34.90
C MET A 1 1.17 -5.69 34.43
N SER A 2 1.37 -5.47 33.15
CA SER A 2 1.29 -4.09 32.63
C SER A 2 -0.16 -3.65 32.69
N SER A 3 -0.45 -2.55 33.38
CA SER A 3 -1.77 -1.95 33.34
C SER A 3 -2.04 -1.43 31.94
N LEU A 4 -3.23 -1.66 31.42
CA LEU A 4 -3.68 -1.15 30.15
C LEU A 4 -4.47 0.13 30.41
N ARG A 5 -4.27 1.12 29.59
CA ARG A 5 -4.98 2.39 29.67
C ARG A 5 -5.98 2.47 28.54
N GLU A 6 -7.24 2.71 28.86
CA GLU A 6 -8.27 2.98 27.85
C GLU A 6 -8.01 4.34 27.17
N VAL A 7 -8.13 4.35 25.87
CA VAL A 7 -8.10 5.58 25.09
C VAL A 7 -9.54 5.97 24.77
N PRO A 8 -10.04 7.10 25.27
CA PRO A 8 -11.41 7.53 25.03
C PRO A 8 -11.76 7.56 23.55
N GLY A 9 -12.90 6.95 23.20
CA GLY A 9 -13.37 6.88 21.82
C GLY A 9 -12.69 5.83 20.93
N LYS A 10 -11.84 4.95 21.48
CA LYS A 10 -11.20 3.85 20.75
C LYS A 10 -11.48 2.50 21.40
N MET A 11 -11.67 1.47 20.57
CA MET A 11 -12.00 0.11 21.01
C MET A 11 -10.78 -0.71 21.45
N PHE A 12 -9.64 -0.11 21.68
CA PHE A 12 -8.42 -0.81 22.08
C PHE A 12 -7.73 -0.09 23.24
N GLN A 13 -7.02 -0.87 24.02
CA GLN A 13 -6.25 -0.39 25.16
C GLN A 13 -4.77 -0.28 24.78
N LEU A 14 -4.10 0.72 25.31
CA LEU A 14 -2.65 0.90 25.15
C LEU A 14 -1.92 0.53 26.42
N ALA A 15 -0.72 -0.05 26.31
CA ALA A 15 0.16 -0.25 27.45
C ALA A 15 0.51 1.09 28.10
N GLU A 16 0.58 1.12 29.42
CA GLU A 16 0.86 2.36 30.18
C GLU A 16 2.18 3.03 29.81
N ASN A 17 3.19 2.23 29.47
CA ASN A 17 4.51 2.73 29.10
C ASN A 17 4.57 3.31 27.68
N ARG A 18 3.48 3.29 26.94
CA ARG A 18 3.40 3.90 25.60
C ARG A 18 3.18 5.41 25.76
N GLN A 19 4.22 6.17 25.49
CA GLN A 19 4.21 7.62 25.72
C GLN A 19 3.55 8.41 24.59
N GLU A 20 3.85 8.07 23.32
CA GLU A 20 3.36 8.80 22.16
C GLU A 20 3.00 7.86 21.00
N ALA A 21 2.06 8.28 20.18
CA ALA A 21 1.80 7.62 18.91
C ALA A 21 2.92 8.00 17.93
N GLY A 22 3.53 7.00 17.33
CA GLY A 22 4.49 7.20 16.23
C GLY A 22 3.79 7.70 14.96
N ARG A 23 4.57 7.86 13.88
CA ARG A 23 4.05 8.19 12.55
C ARG A 23 3.18 7.06 12.02
N GLU A 24 2.19 7.41 11.23
CA GLU A 24 1.38 6.43 10.50
C GLU A 24 2.26 5.63 9.53
N LEU A 25 2.19 4.30 9.58
CA LEU A 25 2.99 3.45 8.70
C LEU A 25 2.71 3.70 7.21
N ARG A 26 1.47 4.00 6.86
CA ARG A 26 1.08 4.36 5.48
C ARG A 26 1.83 5.60 4.97
N ASP A 27 2.01 6.63 5.80
CA ASP A 27 2.75 7.83 5.42
C ASP A 27 4.23 7.51 5.19
N CYS A 28 4.82 6.68 6.04
CA CYS A 28 6.19 6.21 5.86
C CYS A 28 6.37 5.44 4.54
N VAL A 29 5.44 4.55 4.20
CA VAL A 29 5.49 3.81 2.93
C VAL A 29 5.40 4.76 1.74
N VAL A 30 4.45 5.69 1.75
CA VAL A 30 4.26 6.65 0.64
C VAL A 30 5.48 7.53 0.45
N GLU A 31 6.03 8.09 1.53
CA GLU A 31 7.23 8.94 1.47
C GLU A 31 8.44 8.16 0.98
N THR A 32 8.63 6.92 1.44
CA THR A 32 9.71 6.06 0.97
C THR A 32 9.58 5.77 -0.52
N LEU A 33 8.37 5.46 -1.01
CA LEU A 33 8.15 5.25 -2.44
C LEU A 33 8.44 6.51 -3.25
N GLN A 34 7.99 7.68 -2.79
CA GLN A 34 8.28 8.95 -3.47
C GLN A 34 9.78 9.25 -3.51
N GLU A 35 10.52 8.89 -2.46
CA GLU A 35 11.97 9.02 -2.41
C GLU A 35 12.66 8.09 -3.43
N LEU A 36 12.29 6.80 -3.40
CA LEU A 36 12.83 5.81 -4.35
C LEU A 36 12.52 6.16 -5.81
N MET A 37 11.34 6.72 -6.07
CA MET A 37 10.94 7.17 -7.42
C MET A 37 11.79 8.32 -7.97
N LYS A 38 12.56 9.02 -7.16
CA LYS A 38 13.49 10.05 -7.65
C LYS A 38 14.67 9.44 -8.37
N ASP A 39 15.15 8.31 -7.87
CA ASP A 39 16.37 7.64 -8.35
C ASP A 39 16.08 6.46 -9.29
N ASP A 40 14.85 5.94 -9.28
CA ASP A 40 14.45 4.79 -10.10
C ASP A 40 13.15 5.08 -10.86
N ASP A 41 13.27 5.25 -12.16
CA ASP A 41 12.15 5.53 -13.08
C ASP A 41 11.27 4.31 -13.38
N LYS A 42 11.69 3.12 -12.94
CA LYS A 42 10.93 1.86 -13.11
C LYS A 42 9.91 1.61 -12.02
N ILE A 43 9.98 2.32 -10.91
CA ILE A 43 9.01 2.17 -9.83
C ILE A 43 7.66 2.77 -10.26
N THR A 44 6.61 1.96 -10.15
CA THR A 44 5.21 2.36 -10.41
C THR A 44 4.34 2.04 -9.20
N ALA A 45 3.35 2.85 -8.95
CA ALA A 45 2.38 2.67 -7.88
C ALA A 45 1.00 2.35 -8.47
N LEU A 46 0.42 1.21 -8.09
CA LEU A 46 -0.91 0.79 -8.50
C LEU A 46 -1.87 0.80 -7.32
N GLU A 47 -3.10 1.16 -7.57
CA GLU A 47 -4.08 1.39 -6.52
C GLU A 47 -5.48 0.98 -6.97
N ALA A 48 -6.28 0.42 -6.05
CA ALA A 48 -7.62 -0.10 -6.29
C ALA A 48 -8.69 0.75 -5.57
N ASP A 49 -8.77 2.03 -5.91
CA ASP A 49 -9.75 3.02 -5.44
C ASP A 49 -9.76 3.27 -3.91
N LEU A 50 -8.60 3.08 -3.26
CA LEU A 50 -8.39 3.31 -1.83
C LEU A 50 -7.25 4.31 -1.55
N GLY A 51 -6.82 5.07 -2.55
CA GLY A 51 -5.69 5.96 -2.49
C GLY A 51 -5.81 7.09 -1.46
N GLY A 52 -7.04 7.50 -1.13
CA GLY A 52 -7.30 8.45 -0.05
C GLY A 52 -6.96 7.87 1.33
N ALA A 53 -7.36 6.62 1.58
CA ALA A 53 -7.10 5.94 2.84
C ALA A 53 -5.63 5.54 3.02
N SER A 54 -4.94 5.20 1.93
CA SER A 54 -3.54 4.78 1.95
C SER A 54 -2.53 5.92 1.87
N GLY A 55 -2.98 7.10 1.43
CA GLY A 55 -2.08 8.20 1.07
C GLY A 55 -1.47 8.09 -0.33
N PHE A 56 -1.75 7.05 -1.11
CA PHE A 56 -1.24 6.86 -2.48
C PHE A 56 -1.64 7.98 -3.44
N THR A 57 -2.72 8.73 -3.14
CA THR A 57 -3.05 9.96 -3.87
C THR A 57 -1.95 11.02 -3.82
N LYS A 58 -1.04 10.98 -2.84
CA LYS A 58 0.15 11.84 -2.80
C LYS A 58 1.10 11.48 -3.96
N ILE A 59 1.29 10.19 -4.25
CA ILE A 59 2.11 9.72 -5.37
C ILE A 59 1.49 10.16 -6.70
N LYS A 60 0.17 10.07 -6.85
CA LYS A 60 -0.52 10.60 -8.04
C LYS A 60 -0.23 12.08 -8.30
N LYS A 61 -0.07 12.87 -7.24
CA LYS A 61 0.23 14.31 -7.38
C LYS A 61 1.67 14.59 -7.77
N THR A 62 2.62 13.79 -7.30
CA THR A 62 4.05 13.99 -7.55
C THR A 62 4.56 13.26 -8.79
N ASN A 63 4.02 12.08 -9.08
CA ASN A 63 4.45 11.19 -10.16
C ASN A 63 3.25 10.63 -10.92
N PRO A 64 2.42 11.49 -11.56
CA PRO A 64 1.17 11.04 -12.19
C PRO A 64 1.37 10.01 -13.29
N GLU A 65 2.49 10.07 -14.02
CA GLU A 65 2.85 9.17 -15.11
C GLU A 65 3.21 7.75 -14.65
N ARG A 66 3.49 7.61 -13.36
CA ARG A 66 3.87 6.32 -12.71
C ARG A 66 2.83 5.85 -11.68
N PHE A 67 1.69 6.53 -11.64
CA PHE A 67 0.56 6.16 -10.80
C PHE A 67 -0.56 5.56 -11.65
N ILE A 68 -0.98 4.34 -11.33
CA ILE A 68 -2.00 3.61 -12.08
C ILE A 68 -3.19 3.35 -11.16
N GLN A 69 -4.32 3.96 -11.48
CA GLN A 69 -5.60 3.67 -10.83
C GLN A 69 -6.28 2.51 -11.55
N CYS A 70 -6.45 1.39 -10.87
CA CYS A 70 -7.07 0.19 -11.42
C CYS A 70 -8.58 0.09 -11.15
N GLY A 71 -9.15 0.99 -10.36
CA GLY A 71 -10.53 0.90 -9.88
C GLY A 71 -10.70 -0.19 -8.83
N ILE A 72 -11.94 -0.48 -8.46
CA ILE A 72 -12.27 -1.58 -7.52
C ILE A 72 -12.15 -2.92 -8.28
N ALA A 73 -10.93 -3.31 -8.59
CA ALA A 73 -10.60 -4.49 -9.39
C ALA A 73 -9.22 -5.06 -8.99
N GLU A 74 -9.11 -5.53 -7.77
CA GLU A 74 -7.84 -5.94 -7.16
C GLU A 74 -7.19 -7.12 -7.92
N ALA A 75 -7.98 -8.08 -8.39
CA ALA A 75 -7.48 -9.20 -9.20
C ALA A 75 -6.85 -8.71 -10.52
N ASN A 76 -7.52 -7.77 -11.20
CA ASN A 76 -6.97 -7.13 -12.39
C ASN A 76 -5.70 -6.34 -12.08
N MET A 77 -5.67 -5.61 -10.96
CA MET A 77 -4.49 -4.88 -10.52
C MET A 77 -3.27 -5.80 -10.38
N MET A 78 -3.44 -7.00 -9.83
CA MET A 78 -2.36 -7.99 -9.74
C MET A 78 -1.89 -8.47 -11.12
N GLY A 79 -2.80 -8.69 -12.05
CA GLY A 79 -2.45 -9.02 -13.44
C GLY A 79 -1.69 -7.90 -14.15
N VAL A 80 -2.12 -6.65 -13.97
CA VAL A 80 -1.41 -5.47 -14.51
C VAL A 80 -0.02 -5.36 -13.91
N ALA A 81 0.11 -5.54 -12.60
CA ALA A 81 1.41 -5.51 -11.92
C ALA A 81 2.35 -6.61 -12.44
N ALA A 82 1.85 -7.83 -12.61
CA ALA A 82 2.64 -8.92 -13.18
C ALA A 82 3.13 -8.59 -14.60
N GLY A 83 2.25 -8.06 -15.46
CA GLY A 83 2.63 -7.62 -16.81
C GLY A 83 3.70 -6.51 -16.80
N LEU A 84 3.55 -5.53 -15.93
CA LEU A 84 4.56 -4.48 -15.74
C LEU A 84 5.90 -5.04 -15.28
N SER A 85 5.90 -6.00 -14.36
CA SER A 85 7.14 -6.66 -13.90
C SER A 85 7.89 -7.34 -15.04
N LEU A 86 7.18 -8.02 -15.94
CA LEU A 86 7.76 -8.67 -17.12
C LEU A 86 8.39 -7.67 -18.10
N THR A 87 7.96 -6.42 -18.10
CA THR A 87 8.54 -5.35 -18.92
C THR A 87 9.63 -4.54 -18.22
N GLY A 88 10.05 -5.00 -17.04
CA GLY A 88 11.16 -4.39 -16.28
C GLY A 88 10.75 -3.29 -15.32
N PHE A 89 9.46 -3.03 -15.13
CA PHE A 89 8.99 -2.13 -14.09
C PHE A 89 8.97 -2.82 -12.72
N LYS A 90 8.92 -2.01 -11.67
CA LYS A 90 8.84 -2.43 -10.27
C LYS A 90 7.52 -1.94 -9.67
N PRO A 91 6.43 -2.69 -9.87
CA PRO A 91 5.10 -2.26 -9.43
C PRO A 91 4.89 -2.47 -7.93
N PHE A 92 4.44 -1.43 -7.26
CA PHE A 92 3.97 -1.47 -5.88
C PHE A 92 2.45 -1.36 -5.87
N THR A 93 1.78 -2.44 -5.52
CA THR A 93 0.32 -2.49 -5.46
C THR A 93 -0.19 -2.18 -4.06
N HIS A 94 -1.25 -1.39 -3.97
CA HIS A 94 -1.91 -1.08 -2.70
C HIS A 94 -3.41 -1.29 -2.77
N THR A 95 -3.92 -1.95 -1.72
CA THR A 95 -5.32 -2.02 -1.32
C THR A 95 -5.38 -2.49 0.14
N PHE A 96 -6.55 -2.67 0.73
CA PHE A 96 -6.65 -3.21 2.08
C PHE A 96 -6.15 -4.65 2.16
N ALA A 97 -5.54 -5.01 3.31
CA ALA A 97 -4.89 -6.29 3.52
C ALA A 97 -5.71 -7.53 3.07
N PRO A 98 -7.01 -7.70 3.40
CA PRO A 98 -7.77 -8.85 2.94
C PRO A 98 -7.97 -8.88 1.43
N PHE A 99 -7.93 -7.74 0.76
CA PHE A 99 -8.07 -7.61 -0.69
C PHE A 99 -6.72 -7.81 -1.40
N ALA A 100 -5.62 -7.39 -0.77
CA ALA A 100 -4.26 -7.58 -1.28
C ALA A 100 -3.74 -9.01 -1.09
N THR A 101 -4.37 -9.81 -0.25
CA THR A 101 -3.93 -11.17 0.08
C THR A 101 -4.93 -12.22 -0.35
N ARG A 102 -5.98 -12.44 0.43
CA ARG A 102 -6.94 -13.53 0.20
C ARG A 102 -7.69 -13.40 -1.12
N ARG A 103 -8.20 -12.19 -1.45
CA ARG A 103 -9.02 -11.98 -2.65
C ARG A 103 -8.26 -12.19 -3.95
N VAL A 104 -6.98 -11.91 -3.98
CA VAL A 104 -6.13 -11.93 -5.18
C VAL A 104 -5.09 -13.05 -5.15
N PHE A 105 -5.24 -14.02 -4.26
CA PHE A 105 -4.25 -15.06 -4.05
C PHE A 105 -3.96 -15.85 -5.33
N ASP A 106 -4.99 -16.23 -6.09
CA ASP A 106 -4.83 -16.95 -7.36
C ASP A 106 -4.02 -16.14 -8.37
N GLN A 107 -4.33 -14.85 -8.54
CA GLN A 107 -3.62 -13.98 -9.47
C GLN A 107 -2.17 -13.78 -9.03
N LEU A 108 -1.95 -13.61 -7.74
CA LEU A 108 -0.60 -13.46 -7.21
C LEU A 108 0.21 -14.74 -7.40
N PHE A 109 -0.40 -15.89 -7.16
CA PHE A 109 0.25 -17.19 -7.34
C PHE A 109 0.53 -17.49 -8.82
N LEU A 110 -0.48 -17.39 -9.68
CA LEU A 110 -0.36 -17.76 -11.09
C LEU A 110 0.45 -16.77 -11.93
N SER A 111 0.28 -15.48 -11.68
CA SER A 111 0.89 -14.44 -12.51
C SER A 111 2.15 -13.84 -11.90
N GLY A 112 2.31 -13.91 -10.58
CA GLY A 112 3.44 -13.33 -9.86
C GLY A 112 4.49 -14.33 -9.44
N ALA A 113 4.07 -15.48 -8.90
CA ALA A 113 5.01 -16.47 -8.32
C ALA A 113 5.31 -17.64 -9.26
N TYR A 114 4.34 -18.07 -10.07
CA TYR A 114 4.48 -19.22 -10.98
C TYR A 114 4.96 -18.79 -12.36
#